data_f3563a128ff9b2cbf51583b64a0f7b57
#
_entry.id   f3563a128ff9b2cbf51583b64a0f7b57
#
_cell.length_a   1.000
_cell.length_b   1.000
_cell.length_c   1.000
_cell.angle_alpha   90.00
_cell.angle_beta   90.00
_cell.angle_gamma   90.00
#
_symmetry.space_group_name_H-M   'P 1'
#
loop_
_entity.id
_entity.type
_entity.pdbx_description
1 polymer ?
#
loop_
_entity_poly.entity_id
_entity_poly.type
_entity_poly.pdbx_seq_one_letter_code
_entity_poly.pdbx_strand_id
1 'polypeptide(L)'
;MKFYKGLIFLSLALLFMLATGCQGQENYLNDISANHSAATSTAGMRATDYLFYQGADLSYVNELEDNGVKYHKDGSDVDPFTLLRSYGANIVRLRLWHNPSWTSYSTLNDVERSMKRAKTVGLEVLLDFHYSDTWTDPQQNLVPAAWKPVVKNSSLLSDSVYNYTYRTLEHLNSVGLLPVIVQIGNETNFNVIVADNNDLQPVNYARNVKFFNAGLKAVSDFNEQYGKQIKTMLHVALDPGSAATWLVRHKRYGLNYFDLLGLSYYPQWQDYTPTELGNFASLLHDKYGTHLFVAETSQIWTRAWNDNNHNLMSKMCAGYPDVPSPQFQKDYVTEIKEALMNNGGAGFSVWEPFWVSASNKTLWGVGSNWENATFFDFNNNLLPHSAIEAYGDYNVKVTFEVDMYKVGSSAKGYVTGDFTDDGFGHWQIIPMHQAAEGSTQYYLNTYLCRNQTGKFYFLSDSTWSSREVINGSVQDRCYHINTADNWMKIAKDFGKQ
;
A
#
# COMPACT_ATOMS: atom_id res chain seq x y z
N MET A 1 2.28 42.49 11.25
CA MET A 1 2.88 42.05 10.00
C MET A 1 4.17 41.31 10.34
N LYS A 2 4.12 40.02 10.59
CA LYS A 2 5.29 39.13 10.76
C LYS A 2 5.06 37.95 9.82
N PHE A 3 5.89 37.92 8.80
CA PHE A 3 5.89 36.87 7.78
C PHE A 3 6.31 35.51 8.40
N TYR A 4 5.48 34.49 8.29
CA TYR A 4 5.87 33.12 8.49
C TYR A 4 6.73 32.66 7.30
N LYS A 5 8.03 32.58 7.54
CA LYS A 5 8.93 31.76 6.72
C LYS A 5 8.86 30.35 7.29
N GLY A 6 8.04 29.52 6.69
CA GLY A 6 7.92 28.11 7.02
C GLY A 6 8.21 27.25 5.81
N LEU A 7 9.17 26.39 5.96
CA LEU A 7 9.43 25.13 5.28
C LEU A 7 9.78 25.12 3.79
N ILE A 8 11.04 25.37 3.53
CA ILE A 8 11.81 24.63 2.52
C ILE A 8 12.95 23.95 3.29
N PHE A 9 12.72 22.75 3.86
CA PHE A 9 13.74 21.86 4.41
C PHE A 9 13.24 20.42 4.30
N LEU A 10 13.24 19.91 3.08
CA LEU A 10 12.95 18.48 2.82
C LEU A 10 13.94 17.93 1.79
N SER A 11 15.24 17.97 2.06
CA SER A 11 16.18 17.23 1.21
C SER A 11 17.61 17.08 1.73
N LEU A 12 17.90 17.20 3.03
CA LEU A 12 19.30 17.04 3.49
C LEU A 12 19.52 16.31 4.83
N ALA A 13 18.62 15.46 5.28
CA ALA A 13 18.80 14.70 6.54
C ALA A 13 18.95 13.18 6.36
N LEU A 14 19.18 12.67 5.14
CA LEU A 14 19.34 11.21 4.90
C LEU A 14 20.81 10.76 4.79
N LEU A 15 21.79 11.54 5.17
CA LEU A 15 23.20 11.17 4.95
C LEU A 15 24.06 11.01 6.21
N PHE A 16 23.49 10.84 7.41
CA PHE A 16 24.28 10.57 8.63
C PHE A 16 23.64 9.56 9.57
N MET A 17 23.41 8.31 9.12
CA MET A 17 23.19 7.15 10.01
C MET A 17 23.78 5.86 9.46
N LEU A 18 25.02 5.88 8.99
CA LEU A 18 25.75 4.71 8.53
C LEU A 18 26.95 4.40 9.44
N ALA A 19 26.79 4.32 10.76
CA ALA A 19 27.94 3.95 11.60
C ALA A 19 27.66 3.21 12.92
N THR A 20 26.47 2.71 13.23
CA THR A 20 26.34 1.88 14.46
C THR A 20 25.35 0.70 14.33
N GLY A 21 25.08 0.18 13.14
CA GLY A 21 24.10 -0.88 12.91
C GLY A 21 24.63 -2.22 12.36
N CYS A 22 25.93 -2.38 12.14
CA CYS A 22 26.47 -3.50 11.34
C CYS A 22 26.38 -4.91 11.95
N GLN A 23 26.09 -5.10 13.23
CA GLN A 23 26.03 -6.48 13.79
C GLN A 23 24.63 -7.11 13.80
N GLY A 24 23.57 -6.34 13.59
CA GLY A 24 22.19 -6.87 13.55
C GLY A 24 21.73 -7.26 12.15
N GLN A 25 22.23 -6.58 11.13
CA GLN A 25 21.88 -6.86 9.72
C GLN A 25 22.50 -8.16 9.20
N GLU A 26 23.73 -8.49 9.59
CA GLU A 26 24.39 -9.73 9.15
C GLU A 26 23.63 -10.98 9.60
N ASN A 27 23.04 -10.98 10.79
CA ASN A 27 22.25 -12.13 11.27
C ASN A 27 20.91 -12.29 10.55
N TYR A 28 20.28 -11.19 10.12
CA TYR A 28 19.01 -11.23 9.37
C TYR A 28 19.25 -11.72 7.94
N LEU A 29 20.29 -11.23 7.26
CA LEU A 29 20.65 -11.65 5.90
C LEU A 29 21.13 -13.11 5.86
N ASN A 30 21.80 -13.59 6.91
CA ASN A 30 22.19 -14.99 7.04
C ASN A 30 20.99 -15.92 7.27
N ASP A 31 19.96 -15.48 8.01
CA ASP A 31 18.69 -16.23 8.16
C ASP A 31 17.89 -16.31 6.84
N ILE A 32 17.95 -15.30 5.98
CA ILE A 32 17.33 -15.32 4.64
C ILE A 32 18.13 -16.24 3.70
N SER A 33 19.46 -16.17 3.70
CA SER A 33 20.30 -16.97 2.80
C SER A 33 20.33 -18.46 3.15
N ALA A 34 20.20 -18.81 4.41
CA ALA A 34 20.16 -20.21 4.87
C ALA A 34 18.85 -20.92 4.44
N ASN A 35 17.73 -20.19 4.28
CA ASN A 35 16.45 -20.76 3.84
C ASN A 35 16.32 -20.87 2.31
N HIS A 36 17.18 -20.21 1.52
CA HIS A 36 17.12 -20.29 0.04
C HIS A 36 17.64 -21.61 -0.55
N SER A 37 18.38 -22.41 0.21
CA SER A 37 18.92 -23.69 -0.29
C SER A 37 17.99 -24.91 -0.13
N ALA A 38 16.81 -24.75 0.50
CA ALA A 38 15.89 -25.86 0.78
C ALA A 38 14.50 -25.78 0.11
N ALA A 39 14.21 -24.75 -0.66
CA ALA A 39 12.85 -24.53 -1.20
C ALA A 39 12.79 -24.61 -2.74
N THR A 40 13.23 -25.72 -3.32
CA THR A 40 12.84 -26.14 -4.66
C THR A 40 12.02 -27.42 -4.55
N SER A 41 10.76 -27.30 -4.13
CA SER A 41 9.73 -28.29 -4.49
C SER A 41 8.35 -27.79 -4.07
N THR A 42 7.44 -27.65 -5.06
CA THR A 42 5.98 -27.57 -4.92
C THR A 42 5.46 -26.50 -3.97
N ALA A 43 5.34 -25.27 -4.49
CA ALA A 43 4.51 -24.24 -3.87
C ALA A 43 3.02 -24.61 -4.01
N GLY A 44 2.55 -25.52 -3.15
CA GLY A 44 1.15 -25.55 -2.80
C GLY A 44 0.86 -24.28 -1.99
N MET A 45 -0.16 -23.51 -2.38
CA MET A 45 -0.64 -22.37 -1.57
C MET A 45 -0.72 -22.83 -0.11
N ARG A 46 0.05 -22.18 0.77
CA ARG A 46 -0.12 -22.35 2.22
C ARG A 46 -1.49 -21.78 2.56
N ALA A 47 -2.45 -22.63 2.93
CA ALA A 47 -3.73 -22.19 3.43
C ALA A 47 -3.45 -21.30 4.65
N THR A 48 -3.79 -20.01 4.55
CA THR A 48 -3.77 -19.12 5.70
C THR A 48 -4.96 -19.46 6.57
N ASP A 49 -4.78 -19.58 7.88
CA ASP A 49 -5.87 -19.72 8.86
C ASP A 49 -6.72 -18.43 8.95
N TYR A 50 -6.40 -17.44 8.12
CA TYR A 50 -7.03 -16.14 8.05
C TYR A 50 -7.76 -15.95 6.72
N LEU A 51 -8.93 -15.32 6.77
CA LEU A 51 -9.50 -14.70 5.58
C LEU A 51 -8.49 -13.66 5.05
N PHE A 52 -8.12 -13.77 3.78
CA PHE A 52 -7.24 -12.79 3.16
C PHE A 52 -8.00 -11.47 2.94
N TYR A 53 -7.50 -10.41 3.54
CA TYR A 53 -8.09 -9.09 3.45
C TYR A 53 -7.47 -8.29 2.32
N GLN A 54 -8.30 -7.66 1.50
CA GLN A 54 -7.86 -6.78 0.42
C GLN A 54 -8.77 -5.56 0.35
N GLY A 55 -8.18 -4.38 0.42
CA GLY A 55 -8.97 -3.16 0.53
C GLY A 55 -8.20 -1.87 0.31
N ALA A 56 -8.81 -0.79 0.74
CA ALA A 56 -8.26 0.56 0.63
C ALA A 56 -8.57 1.39 1.87
N ASP A 57 -7.75 2.42 2.14
CA ASP A 57 -8.09 3.49 3.07
C ASP A 57 -9.06 4.47 2.39
N LEU A 58 -10.18 4.75 3.04
CA LEU A 58 -11.22 5.65 2.55
C LEU A 58 -11.50 6.79 3.55
N SER A 59 -10.53 7.16 4.36
CA SER A 59 -10.72 8.14 5.43
C SER A 59 -10.99 9.55 4.94
N TYR A 60 -10.56 9.91 3.71
CA TYR A 60 -10.87 11.21 3.09
C TYR A 60 -12.20 11.28 2.35
N VAL A 61 -12.85 10.15 2.05
CA VAL A 61 -14.00 10.12 1.14
C VAL A 61 -15.15 11.04 1.61
N ASN A 62 -15.51 10.99 2.89
CA ASN A 62 -16.58 11.83 3.41
C ASN A 62 -16.25 13.33 3.27
N GLU A 63 -15.01 13.73 3.57
CA GLU A 63 -14.54 15.11 3.45
C GLU A 63 -14.60 15.59 2.00
N LEU A 64 -14.15 14.77 1.07
CA LEU A 64 -14.16 15.10 -0.36
C LEU A 64 -15.59 15.26 -0.91
N GLU A 65 -16.47 14.32 -0.61
CA GLU A 65 -17.88 14.37 -1.03
C GLU A 65 -18.63 15.56 -0.42
N ASP A 66 -18.41 15.87 0.86
CA ASP A 66 -19.00 17.04 1.52
C ASP A 66 -18.49 18.36 0.92
N ASN A 67 -17.33 18.35 0.25
CA ASN A 67 -16.77 19.46 -0.53
C ASN A 67 -17.11 19.38 -2.02
N GLY A 68 -18.07 18.55 -2.42
CA GLY A 68 -18.65 18.51 -3.76
C GLY A 68 -17.93 17.60 -4.75
N VAL A 69 -16.95 16.80 -4.32
CA VAL A 69 -16.32 15.79 -5.18
C VAL A 69 -17.33 14.72 -5.54
N LYS A 70 -17.31 14.32 -6.81
CA LYS A 70 -18.04 13.18 -7.34
C LYS A 70 -17.06 12.29 -8.08
N TYR A 71 -17.28 10.99 -7.96
CA TYR A 71 -16.51 9.97 -8.65
C TYR A 71 -17.33 9.39 -9.79
N HIS A 72 -16.68 9.09 -10.92
CA HIS A 72 -17.36 8.63 -12.13
C HIS A 72 -16.80 7.30 -12.61
N LYS A 73 -17.71 6.46 -13.10
CA LYS A 73 -17.38 5.26 -13.86
C LYS A 73 -18.32 5.15 -15.06
N ASP A 74 -17.76 4.98 -16.25
CA ASP A 74 -18.51 4.86 -17.51
C ASP A 74 -19.54 6.01 -17.70
N GLY A 75 -19.14 7.24 -17.32
CA GLY A 75 -19.96 8.44 -17.43
C GLY A 75 -21.06 8.59 -16.37
N SER A 76 -21.12 7.74 -15.35
CA SER A 76 -22.10 7.78 -14.27
C SER A 76 -21.45 8.05 -12.93
N ASP A 77 -22.15 8.80 -12.03
CA ASP A 77 -21.74 8.98 -10.64
C ASP A 77 -21.72 7.63 -9.90
N VAL A 78 -20.68 7.38 -9.12
CA VAL A 78 -20.53 6.13 -8.34
C VAL A 78 -20.19 6.43 -6.89
N ASP A 79 -20.69 5.60 -5.97
CA ASP A 79 -20.31 5.63 -4.56
C ASP A 79 -18.98 4.88 -4.35
N PRO A 80 -17.96 5.47 -3.69
CA PRO A 80 -16.65 4.87 -3.49
C PRO A 80 -16.67 3.51 -2.79
N PHE A 81 -17.48 3.32 -1.76
CA PHE A 81 -17.58 2.05 -1.02
C PHE A 81 -18.21 0.96 -1.89
N THR A 82 -19.27 1.30 -2.61
CA THR A 82 -19.94 0.41 -3.57
C THR A 82 -18.99 0.03 -4.70
N LEU A 83 -18.27 1.02 -5.24
CA LEU A 83 -17.30 0.79 -6.32
C LEU A 83 -16.18 -0.15 -5.87
N LEU A 84 -15.56 0.13 -4.74
CA LEU A 84 -14.48 -0.69 -4.19
C LEU A 84 -14.94 -2.14 -3.96
N ARG A 85 -16.14 -2.31 -3.36
CA ARG A 85 -16.74 -3.64 -3.13
C ARG A 85 -17.01 -4.40 -4.43
N SER A 86 -17.46 -3.70 -5.47
CA SER A 86 -17.80 -4.30 -6.77
C SER A 86 -16.60 -4.90 -7.50
N TYR A 87 -15.39 -4.44 -7.19
CA TYR A 87 -14.14 -4.97 -7.71
C TYR A 87 -13.54 -6.11 -6.88
N GLY A 88 -14.17 -6.49 -5.75
CA GLY A 88 -13.76 -7.65 -4.95
C GLY A 88 -13.04 -7.30 -3.65
N ALA A 89 -12.89 -6.03 -3.32
CA ALA A 89 -12.42 -5.64 -1.99
C ALA A 89 -13.36 -6.17 -0.89
N ASN A 90 -12.81 -6.51 0.27
CA ASN A 90 -13.59 -7.04 1.40
C ASN A 90 -13.37 -6.27 2.70
N ILE A 91 -12.44 -5.30 2.73
CA ILE A 91 -12.14 -4.47 3.90
C ILE A 91 -11.89 -3.02 3.50
N VAL A 92 -12.21 -2.08 4.39
CA VAL A 92 -11.76 -0.69 4.34
C VAL A 92 -10.97 -0.36 5.59
N ARG A 93 -9.88 0.39 5.46
CA ARG A 93 -9.14 0.98 6.56
C ARG A 93 -9.70 2.38 6.83
N LEU A 94 -9.93 2.72 8.09
CA LEU A 94 -10.47 4.01 8.53
C LEU A 94 -9.64 4.55 9.68
N ARG A 95 -9.10 5.74 9.50
CA ARG A 95 -8.32 6.49 10.48
C ARG A 95 -9.22 7.09 11.55
N LEU A 96 -8.82 6.96 12.82
CA LEU A 96 -9.50 7.59 13.96
C LEU A 96 -8.53 8.48 14.75
N TRP A 97 -8.76 9.78 14.74
CA TRP A 97 -8.17 10.74 15.66
C TRP A 97 -8.95 10.81 16.96
N HIS A 98 -8.27 11.20 18.07
CA HIS A 98 -8.90 11.18 19.38
C HIS A 98 -9.99 12.24 19.52
N ASN A 99 -9.65 13.51 19.34
CA ASN A 99 -10.60 14.63 19.39
C ASN A 99 -10.03 15.86 18.68
N PRO A 100 -9.91 15.87 17.35
CA PRO A 100 -9.34 16.98 16.61
C PRO A 100 -10.22 18.23 16.74
N SER A 101 -9.61 19.39 16.98
CA SER A 101 -10.31 20.68 17.04
C SER A 101 -10.29 21.46 15.72
N TRP A 102 -9.52 21.00 14.74
CA TRP A 102 -9.25 21.67 13.47
C TRP A 102 -10.04 21.09 12.28
N THR A 103 -10.66 19.93 12.47
CA THR A 103 -11.49 19.25 11.48
C THR A 103 -12.63 18.50 12.18
N SER A 104 -13.70 18.21 11.45
CA SER A 104 -14.78 17.31 11.87
C SER A 104 -14.63 15.89 11.32
N TYR A 105 -13.62 15.66 10.45
CA TYR A 105 -13.37 14.37 9.82
C TYR A 105 -12.36 13.54 10.63
N SER A 106 -12.34 12.24 10.39
CA SER A 106 -11.60 11.25 11.18
C SER A 106 -11.90 11.29 12.69
N THR A 107 -12.98 11.93 13.10
CA THR A 107 -13.58 11.84 14.43
C THR A 107 -14.40 10.55 14.54
N LEU A 108 -14.77 10.15 15.76
CA LEU A 108 -15.61 8.97 15.94
C LEU A 108 -16.94 9.05 15.16
N ASN A 109 -17.56 10.23 15.10
CA ASN A 109 -18.80 10.44 14.34
C ASN A 109 -18.60 10.26 12.83
N ASP A 110 -17.51 10.75 12.28
CA ASP A 110 -17.17 10.59 10.87
C ASP A 110 -16.82 9.15 10.54
N VAL A 111 -16.03 8.50 11.40
CA VAL A 111 -15.71 7.06 11.29
C VAL A 111 -16.99 6.22 11.32
N GLU A 112 -17.95 6.51 12.21
CA GLU A 112 -19.25 5.83 12.22
C GLU A 112 -20.02 6.01 10.90
N ARG A 113 -19.96 7.20 10.29
CA ARG A 113 -20.56 7.45 8.97
C ARG A 113 -19.95 6.51 7.92
N SER A 114 -18.63 6.40 7.89
CA SER A 114 -17.91 5.52 6.96
C SER A 114 -18.17 4.03 7.26
N MET A 115 -18.21 3.63 8.54
CA MET A 115 -18.52 2.26 8.94
C MET A 115 -19.95 1.83 8.56
N LYS A 116 -20.93 2.73 8.63
CA LYS A 116 -22.30 2.48 8.16
C LYS A 116 -22.33 2.24 6.65
N ARG A 117 -21.57 3.02 5.87
CA ARG A 117 -21.43 2.84 4.43
C ARG A 117 -20.78 1.50 4.11
N ALA A 118 -19.65 1.19 4.74
CA ALA A 118 -18.96 -0.08 4.60
C ALA A 118 -19.89 -1.28 4.88
N LYS A 119 -20.58 -1.25 6.01
CA LYS A 119 -21.54 -2.29 6.41
C LYS A 119 -22.67 -2.48 5.38
N THR A 120 -23.20 -1.39 4.82
CA THR A 120 -24.28 -1.44 3.84
C THR A 120 -23.89 -2.22 2.58
N VAL A 121 -22.64 -2.16 2.17
CA VAL A 121 -22.14 -2.84 0.96
C VAL A 121 -21.39 -4.15 1.28
N GLY A 122 -21.30 -4.54 2.56
CA GLY A 122 -20.64 -5.77 2.99
C GLY A 122 -19.11 -5.71 2.98
N LEU A 123 -18.54 -4.53 3.28
CA LEU A 123 -17.12 -4.37 3.56
C LEU A 123 -16.87 -4.45 5.07
N GLU A 124 -15.86 -5.19 5.47
CA GLU A 124 -15.33 -5.19 6.84
C GLU A 124 -14.51 -3.92 7.11
N VAL A 125 -14.19 -3.66 8.38
CA VAL A 125 -13.43 -2.47 8.77
C VAL A 125 -12.16 -2.83 9.55
N LEU A 126 -11.04 -2.24 9.16
CA LEU A 126 -9.83 -2.06 9.93
C LEU A 126 -9.87 -0.66 10.52
N LEU A 127 -9.98 -0.55 11.85
CA LEU A 127 -10.02 0.73 12.55
C LEU A 127 -8.63 1.11 13.05
N ASP A 128 -8.11 2.22 12.55
CA ASP A 128 -6.77 2.72 12.84
C ASP A 128 -6.79 3.82 13.91
N PHE A 129 -6.41 3.47 15.14
CA PHE A 129 -6.26 4.43 16.23
C PHE A 129 -4.93 5.18 16.14
N HIS A 130 -4.95 6.46 15.80
CA HIS A 130 -3.76 7.30 15.84
C HIS A 130 -3.32 7.68 17.25
N TYR A 131 -4.21 7.64 18.26
CA TYR A 131 -3.97 8.14 19.64
C TYR A 131 -3.42 9.56 19.66
N SER A 132 -3.86 10.39 18.75
CA SER A 132 -3.51 11.78 18.57
C SER A 132 -4.72 12.58 18.08
N ASP A 133 -4.69 13.91 18.18
CA ASP A 133 -5.70 14.79 17.58
C ASP A 133 -5.35 15.19 16.12
N THR A 134 -4.30 14.58 15.56
CA THR A 134 -3.80 14.87 14.21
C THR A 134 -3.06 13.65 13.66
N TRP A 135 -2.44 13.80 12.50
CA TRP A 135 -1.60 12.80 11.87
C TRP A 135 -0.52 12.28 12.80
N THR A 136 -0.27 10.97 12.71
CA THR A 136 0.91 10.31 13.29
C THR A 136 1.66 9.60 12.18
N ASP A 137 2.99 9.80 12.17
CA ASP A 137 3.93 9.22 11.22
C ASP A 137 5.32 9.13 11.89
N PRO A 138 6.38 8.64 11.21
CA PRO A 138 7.70 8.55 11.81
C PRO A 138 8.31 9.89 12.25
N GLN A 139 7.77 11.03 11.82
CA GLN A 139 8.26 12.37 12.18
C GLN A 139 7.39 13.05 13.26
N GLN A 140 6.19 12.53 13.52
CA GLN A 140 5.31 13.08 14.53
C GLN A 140 4.38 12.02 15.15
N ASN A 141 4.29 12.04 16.48
CA ASN A 141 3.39 11.17 17.23
C ASN A 141 2.96 11.86 18.52
N LEU A 142 2.26 12.99 18.37
CA LEU A 142 1.92 13.87 19.49
C LEU A 142 0.74 13.32 20.30
N VAL A 143 0.87 13.45 21.62
CA VAL A 143 -0.18 13.15 22.59
C VAL A 143 -1.42 14.01 22.31
N PRO A 144 -2.66 13.46 22.34
CA PRO A 144 -3.87 14.25 22.21
C PRO A 144 -4.01 15.24 23.37
N ALA A 145 -4.65 16.38 23.13
CA ALA A 145 -4.80 17.46 24.08
C ALA A 145 -5.35 16.99 25.45
N ALA A 146 -6.32 16.07 25.43
CA ALA A 146 -6.94 15.53 26.64
C ALA A 146 -5.96 14.75 27.53
N TRP A 147 -4.87 14.18 26.97
CA TRP A 147 -3.90 13.37 27.74
C TRP A 147 -2.60 14.12 28.08
N LYS A 148 -2.45 15.38 27.64
CA LYS A 148 -1.28 16.21 27.98
C LYS A 148 -0.97 16.25 29.47
N PRO A 149 -1.95 16.35 30.41
CA PRO A 149 -1.66 16.37 31.85
C PRO A 149 -0.95 15.11 32.37
N VAL A 150 -1.12 13.97 31.70
CA VAL A 150 -0.57 12.67 32.12
C VAL A 150 0.58 12.16 31.26
N VAL A 151 1.01 12.89 30.22
CA VAL A 151 1.99 12.45 29.21
C VAL A 151 3.33 11.99 29.82
N LYS A 152 3.75 12.60 30.95
CA LYS A 152 4.97 12.25 31.69
C LYS A 152 4.81 11.05 32.62
N ASN A 153 3.59 10.61 32.88
CA ASN A 153 3.30 9.44 33.72
C ASN A 153 2.85 8.27 32.82
N SER A 154 3.78 7.38 32.50
CA SER A 154 3.52 6.28 31.57
C SER A 154 2.41 5.32 32.02
N SER A 155 2.14 5.18 33.32
CA SER A 155 1.04 4.35 33.83
C SER A 155 -0.30 5.00 33.55
N LEU A 156 -0.49 6.26 33.95
CA LEU A 156 -1.73 6.99 33.66
C LEU A 156 -1.99 7.18 32.16
N LEU A 157 -0.92 7.32 31.38
CA LEU A 157 -1.04 7.40 29.92
C LEU A 157 -1.45 6.04 29.33
N SER A 158 -0.92 4.93 29.87
CA SER A 158 -1.37 3.58 29.49
C SER A 158 -2.84 3.35 29.81
N ASP A 159 -3.30 3.80 30.99
CA ASP A 159 -4.72 3.76 31.38
C ASP A 159 -5.58 4.56 30.39
N SER A 160 -5.07 5.69 29.89
CA SER A 160 -5.76 6.50 28.88
C SER A 160 -5.91 5.76 27.55
N VAL A 161 -4.83 5.10 27.09
CA VAL A 161 -4.86 4.27 25.85
C VAL A 161 -5.86 3.12 26.02
N TYR A 162 -5.79 2.37 27.13
CA TYR A 162 -6.71 1.28 27.42
C TYR A 162 -8.17 1.75 27.41
N ASN A 163 -8.48 2.77 28.23
CA ASN A 163 -9.84 3.26 28.39
C ASN A 163 -10.43 3.83 27.11
N TYR A 164 -9.63 4.56 26.30
CA TYR A 164 -10.08 5.11 25.03
C TYR A 164 -10.39 3.98 24.04
N THR A 165 -9.49 3.02 23.89
CA THR A 165 -9.69 1.87 23.00
C THR A 165 -10.91 1.07 23.39
N TYR A 166 -11.01 0.68 24.68
CA TYR A 166 -12.11 -0.13 25.18
C TYR A 166 -13.46 0.57 25.03
N ARG A 167 -13.57 1.84 25.44
CA ARG A 167 -14.82 2.62 25.33
C ARG A 167 -15.25 2.89 23.89
N THR A 168 -14.29 3.11 23.00
CA THR A 168 -14.60 3.25 21.57
C THR A 168 -15.22 1.95 21.04
N LEU A 169 -14.67 0.79 21.38
CA LEU A 169 -15.22 -0.50 20.99
C LEU A 169 -16.59 -0.76 21.64
N GLU A 170 -16.79 -0.41 22.93
CA GLU A 170 -18.12 -0.50 23.57
C GLU A 170 -19.16 0.35 22.84
N HIS A 171 -18.79 1.58 22.53
CA HIS A 171 -19.66 2.49 21.79
C HIS A 171 -20.01 1.91 20.40
N LEU A 172 -19.02 1.51 19.60
CA LEU A 172 -19.23 0.93 18.28
C LEU A 172 -20.06 -0.37 18.34
N ASN A 173 -19.86 -1.20 19.36
CA ASN A 173 -20.69 -2.39 19.59
C ASN A 173 -22.15 -2.02 19.86
N SER A 174 -22.39 -0.98 20.67
CA SER A 174 -23.74 -0.52 21.02
C SER A 174 -24.55 -0.05 19.81
N VAL A 175 -23.89 0.46 18.76
CA VAL A 175 -24.49 0.89 17.50
C VAL A 175 -24.35 -0.16 16.37
N GLY A 176 -23.81 -1.33 16.67
CA GLY A 176 -23.66 -2.45 15.74
C GLY A 176 -22.60 -2.24 14.63
N LEU A 177 -21.55 -1.48 14.93
CA LEU A 177 -20.49 -1.10 13.99
C LEU A 177 -19.10 -1.55 14.50
N LEU A 178 -18.89 -2.87 14.69
CA LEU A 178 -17.59 -3.36 15.14
C LEU A 178 -16.61 -3.52 13.98
N PRO A 179 -15.34 -3.10 14.16
CA PRO A 179 -14.27 -3.46 13.24
C PRO A 179 -13.89 -4.94 13.41
N VAL A 180 -13.31 -5.55 12.38
CA VAL A 180 -12.72 -6.90 12.46
C VAL A 180 -11.24 -6.86 12.82
N ILE A 181 -10.58 -5.72 12.58
CA ILE A 181 -9.18 -5.46 12.94
C ILE A 181 -9.10 -4.09 13.63
N VAL A 182 -8.35 -4.03 14.73
CA VAL A 182 -7.98 -2.79 15.41
C VAL A 182 -6.48 -2.57 15.29
N GLN A 183 -6.10 -1.47 14.65
CA GLN A 183 -4.72 -1.00 14.59
C GLN A 183 -4.42 -0.12 15.80
N ILE A 184 -3.38 -0.48 16.57
CA ILE A 184 -2.98 0.19 17.80
C ILE A 184 -1.78 1.09 17.51
N GLY A 185 -2.06 2.34 17.18
CA GLY A 185 -1.09 3.33 16.74
C GLY A 185 -0.78 3.24 15.25
N ASN A 186 -0.46 4.37 14.63
CA ASN A 186 -0.06 4.48 13.23
C ASN A 186 1.45 4.76 13.13
N GLU A 187 2.15 4.01 12.27
CA GLU A 187 3.57 4.16 11.93
C GLU A 187 4.50 4.33 13.14
N THR A 188 4.39 3.42 14.09
CA THR A 188 4.99 3.48 15.43
C THR A 188 6.48 3.12 15.46
N ASN A 189 7.26 3.68 14.53
CA ASN A 189 8.68 3.37 14.35
C ASN A 189 9.52 3.73 15.58
N PHE A 190 9.18 4.84 16.25
CA PHE A 190 9.94 5.46 17.33
C PHE A 190 9.13 5.52 18.64
N ASN A 191 9.36 6.54 19.50
CA ASN A 191 8.51 6.76 20.65
C ASN A 191 7.11 7.21 20.21
N VAL A 192 6.08 6.68 20.85
CA VAL A 192 4.68 6.99 20.55
C VAL A 192 4.07 7.88 21.62
N ILE A 193 3.04 8.66 21.28
CA ILE A 193 2.26 9.49 22.21
C ILE A 193 3.19 10.38 23.06
N VAL A 194 4.01 11.18 22.34
CA VAL A 194 5.01 12.06 22.97
C VAL A 194 4.46 13.45 23.21
N ALA A 195 5.11 14.19 24.14
CA ALA A 195 4.74 15.57 24.42
C ALA A 195 5.20 16.53 23.33
N ASP A 196 6.34 16.24 22.72
CA ASP A 196 7.00 16.99 21.64
C ASP A 196 7.65 16.01 20.68
N ASN A 197 7.69 16.33 19.38
CA ASN A 197 8.31 15.46 18.38
C ASN A 197 9.82 15.31 18.54
N ASN A 198 10.49 16.19 19.28
CA ASN A 198 11.90 16.00 19.69
C ASN A 198 12.08 14.80 20.64
N ASP A 199 11.01 14.34 21.28
CA ASP A 199 11.02 13.18 22.17
C ASP A 199 10.84 11.84 21.44
N LEU A 200 10.71 11.85 20.09
CA LEU A 200 10.58 10.62 19.28
C LEU A 200 11.79 9.70 19.42
N GLN A 201 12.97 10.26 19.60
CA GLN A 201 14.22 9.53 19.79
C GLN A 201 15.04 10.09 20.95
N PRO A 202 15.87 9.25 21.62
CA PRO A 202 16.05 7.80 21.40
C PRO A 202 14.84 6.97 21.87
N VAL A 203 14.63 5.80 21.22
CA VAL A 203 13.46 4.95 21.50
C VAL A 203 13.50 4.38 22.91
N ASN A 204 12.45 4.62 23.68
CA ASN A 204 12.19 4.01 24.97
C ASN A 204 11.24 2.81 24.82
N TYR A 205 11.81 1.64 24.52
CA TYR A 205 11.06 0.41 24.28
C TYR A 205 10.15 0.03 25.48
N ALA A 206 10.65 0.18 26.71
CA ALA A 206 9.86 -0.14 27.91
C ALA A 206 8.61 0.75 28.04
N ARG A 207 8.72 2.02 27.63
CA ARG A 207 7.58 2.95 27.59
C ARG A 207 6.60 2.59 26.49
N ASN A 208 7.08 2.39 25.26
CA ASN A 208 6.22 2.03 24.11
C ASN A 208 5.45 0.74 24.37
N VAL A 209 6.13 -0.30 24.88
CA VAL A 209 5.50 -1.59 25.22
C VAL A 209 4.34 -1.45 26.20
N LYS A 210 4.41 -0.53 27.16
CA LYS A 210 3.26 -0.28 28.05
C LYS A 210 2.03 0.19 27.29
N PHE A 211 2.21 1.07 26.30
CA PHE A 211 1.09 1.61 25.52
C PHE A 211 0.54 0.58 24.52
N PHE A 212 1.43 -0.14 23.83
CA PHE A 212 0.99 -1.22 22.97
C PHE A 212 0.22 -2.28 23.76
N ASN A 213 0.76 -2.74 24.88
CA ASN A 213 0.10 -3.73 25.73
C ASN A 213 -1.22 -3.22 26.32
N ALA A 214 -1.36 -1.93 26.58
CA ALA A 214 -2.62 -1.34 27.05
C ALA A 214 -3.70 -1.40 25.97
N GLY A 215 -3.37 -1.03 24.72
CA GLY A 215 -4.28 -1.16 23.59
C GLY A 215 -4.63 -2.61 23.27
N LEU A 216 -3.64 -3.50 23.24
CA LEU A 216 -3.83 -4.94 23.04
C LEU A 216 -4.74 -5.54 24.11
N LYS A 217 -4.51 -5.18 25.38
CA LYS A 217 -5.34 -5.63 26.50
C LYS A 217 -6.77 -5.13 26.38
N ALA A 218 -6.99 -3.89 25.97
CA ALA A 218 -8.34 -3.34 25.79
C ALA A 218 -9.15 -4.15 24.76
N VAL A 219 -8.52 -4.54 23.64
CA VAL A 219 -9.17 -5.39 22.64
C VAL A 219 -9.41 -6.80 23.17
N SER A 220 -8.44 -7.38 23.89
CA SER A 220 -8.57 -8.72 24.47
C SER A 220 -9.71 -8.78 25.49
N ASP A 221 -9.76 -7.82 26.43
CA ASP A 221 -10.80 -7.75 27.47
C ASP A 221 -12.19 -7.52 26.83
N PHE A 222 -12.25 -6.69 25.78
CA PHE A 222 -13.48 -6.48 25.02
C PHE A 222 -13.95 -7.77 24.34
N ASN A 223 -13.03 -8.49 23.68
CA ASN A 223 -13.34 -9.76 23.03
C ASN A 223 -13.88 -10.79 24.04
N GLU A 224 -13.23 -10.91 25.21
CA GLU A 224 -13.67 -11.79 26.30
C GLU A 224 -15.05 -11.39 26.81
N GLN A 225 -15.26 -10.11 27.13
CA GLN A 225 -16.51 -9.60 27.69
C GLN A 225 -17.71 -9.76 26.78
N TYR A 226 -17.53 -9.57 25.46
CA TYR A 226 -18.63 -9.54 24.48
C TYR A 226 -18.65 -10.77 23.54
N GLY A 227 -17.78 -11.78 23.76
CA GLY A 227 -17.68 -12.95 22.89
C GLY A 227 -17.32 -12.62 21.47
N LYS A 228 -16.37 -11.68 21.25
CA LYS A 228 -15.93 -11.22 19.93
C LYS A 228 -14.56 -11.77 19.57
N GLN A 229 -14.13 -11.57 18.32
CA GLN A 229 -12.83 -12.02 17.81
C GLN A 229 -12.17 -10.92 16.95
N ILE A 230 -12.13 -9.70 17.50
CA ILE A 230 -11.45 -8.59 16.86
C ILE A 230 -9.94 -8.86 16.89
N LYS A 231 -9.30 -8.81 15.72
CA LYS A 231 -7.85 -8.96 15.57
C LYS A 231 -7.12 -7.68 15.93
N THR A 232 -5.89 -7.82 16.38
CA THR A 232 -5.02 -6.70 16.73
C THR A 232 -3.90 -6.52 15.73
N MET A 233 -3.58 -5.26 15.39
CA MET A 233 -2.47 -4.91 14.51
C MET A 233 -1.60 -3.84 15.15
N LEU A 234 -0.28 -4.03 15.12
CA LEU A 234 0.72 -2.97 15.33
C LEU A 234 1.28 -2.56 13.98
N HIS A 235 1.56 -1.27 13.78
CA HIS A 235 1.90 -0.72 12.47
C HIS A 235 3.21 0.07 12.47
N VAL A 236 4.07 -0.17 11.48
CA VAL A 236 5.35 0.51 11.29
C VAL A 236 5.59 0.85 9.81
N ALA A 237 6.34 1.92 9.55
CA ALA A 237 6.81 2.34 8.23
C ALA A 237 8.33 2.05 8.12
N LEU A 238 8.69 0.78 8.09
CA LEU A 238 10.07 0.29 8.10
C LEU A 238 10.28 -0.73 6.97
N ASP A 239 11.52 -0.86 6.51
CA ASP A 239 11.91 -2.01 5.68
C ASP A 239 11.82 -3.33 6.47
N PRO A 240 11.75 -4.50 5.79
CA PRO A 240 11.59 -5.80 6.43
C PRO A 240 12.62 -6.10 7.53
N GLY A 241 13.90 -5.74 7.30
CA GLY A 241 14.98 -5.96 8.28
C GLY A 241 14.84 -5.10 9.53
N SER A 242 14.52 -3.82 9.32
CA SER A 242 14.26 -2.88 10.41
C SER A 242 12.98 -3.23 11.16
N ALA A 243 11.93 -3.68 10.48
CA ALA A 243 10.67 -4.12 11.11
C ALA A 243 10.88 -5.39 11.96
N ALA A 244 11.66 -6.35 11.49
CA ALA A 244 12.05 -7.52 12.28
C ALA A 244 12.84 -7.11 13.54
N THR A 245 13.79 -6.17 13.39
CA THR A 245 14.55 -5.62 14.52
C THR A 245 13.66 -4.90 15.51
N TRP A 246 12.72 -4.08 15.03
CA TRP A 246 11.71 -3.39 15.85
C TRP A 246 10.91 -4.39 16.68
N LEU A 247 10.40 -5.45 16.05
CA LEU A 247 9.64 -6.52 16.71
C LEU A 247 10.46 -7.22 17.79
N VAL A 248 11.69 -7.65 17.48
CA VAL A 248 12.57 -8.33 18.42
C VAL A 248 12.88 -7.44 19.63
N ARG A 249 13.17 -6.16 19.42
CA ARG A 249 13.46 -5.22 20.51
C ARG A 249 12.25 -5.04 21.42
N HIS A 250 11.06 -4.79 20.87
CA HIS A 250 9.84 -4.63 21.70
C HIS A 250 9.48 -5.92 22.44
N LYS A 251 9.64 -7.11 21.83
CA LYS A 251 9.44 -8.41 22.51
C LYS A 251 10.38 -8.60 23.69
N ARG A 252 11.66 -8.16 23.60
CA ARG A 252 12.61 -8.18 24.74
C ARG A 252 12.16 -7.34 25.95
N TYR A 253 11.33 -6.31 25.71
CA TYR A 253 10.76 -5.47 26.74
C TYR A 253 9.34 -5.90 27.17
N GLY A 254 8.89 -7.08 26.74
CA GLY A 254 7.63 -7.69 27.18
C GLY A 254 6.41 -7.29 26.35
N LEU A 255 6.60 -7.03 25.05
CA LEU A 255 5.48 -6.86 24.12
C LEU A 255 4.67 -8.15 24.05
N ASN A 256 3.37 -8.05 24.36
CA ASN A 256 2.41 -9.15 24.29
C ASN A 256 2.22 -9.65 22.85
N TYR A 257 1.52 -10.78 22.71
CA TYR A 257 1.07 -11.28 21.41
C TYR A 257 0.11 -10.28 20.75
N PHE A 258 0.19 -10.20 19.45
CA PHE A 258 -0.74 -9.49 18.57
C PHE A 258 -0.83 -10.24 17.22
N ASP A 259 -1.95 -10.12 16.52
CA ASP A 259 -2.25 -10.94 15.36
C ASP A 259 -1.48 -10.53 14.10
N LEU A 260 -1.39 -9.21 13.84
CA LEU A 260 -0.92 -8.66 12.58
C LEU A 260 0.19 -7.62 12.78
N LEU A 261 1.29 -7.74 12.03
CA LEU A 261 2.23 -6.63 11.85
C LEU A 261 1.86 -5.88 10.56
N GLY A 262 1.43 -4.62 10.71
CA GLY A 262 1.18 -3.71 9.61
C GLY A 262 2.46 -3.08 9.09
N LEU A 263 2.61 -2.96 7.77
CA LEU A 263 3.67 -2.18 7.14
C LEU A 263 3.09 -1.09 6.24
N SER A 264 3.66 0.12 6.30
CA SER A 264 3.64 1.05 5.17
C SER A 264 4.71 0.64 4.18
N TYR A 265 4.30 0.32 2.94
CA TYR A 265 5.18 -0.12 1.86
C TYR A 265 5.00 0.77 0.64
N TYR A 266 5.93 1.70 0.44
CA TYR A 266 5.85 2.68 -0.65
C TYR A 266 7.15 2.74 -1.44
N PRO A 267 7.10 2.65 -2.78
CA PRO A 267 8.29 2.78 -3.64
C PRO A 267 9.04 4.10 -3.47
N GLN A 268 8.33 5.14 -3.01
CA GLN A 268 8.92 6.47 -2.79
C GLN A 268 10.03 6.46 -1.73
N TRP A 269 9.85 5.66 -0.66
CA TRP A 269 10.71 5.68 0.52
C TRP A 269 11.43 4.37 0.79
N GLN A 270 11.13 3.32 0.02
CA GLN A 270 11.65 1.97 0.25
C GLN A 270 12.03 1.33 -1.08
N ASP A 271 13.16 0.66 -1.13
CA ASP A 271 13.73 0.09 -2.36
C ASP A 271 13.62 -1.45 -2.42
N TYR A 272 12.85 -2.09 -1.51
CA TYR A 272 12.62 -3.53 -1.56
C TYR A 272 11.42 -3.90 -2.45
N THR A 273 11.46 -5.13 -2.94
CA THR A 273 10.50 -5.65 -3.93
C THR A 273 9.32 -6.38 -3.27
N PRO A 274 8.21 -6.61 -3.98
CA PRO A 274 7.14 -7.50 -3.51
C PRO A 274 7.61 -8.91 -3.14
N THR A 275 8.64 -9.44 -3.82
CA THR A 275 9.24 -10.74 -3.47
C THR A 275 9.89 -10.70 -2.07
N GLU A 276 10.64 -9.67 -1.75
CA GLU A 276 11.25 -9.49 -0.42
C GLU A 276 10.18 -9.28 0.67
N LEU A 277 9.09 -8.59 0.33
CA LEU A 277 7.91 -8.48 1.18
C LEU A 277 7.30 -9.86 1.49
N GLY A 278 7.15 -10.72 0.48
CA GLY A 278 6.68 -12.10 0.65
C GLY A 278 7.59 -12.93 1.54
N ASN A 279 8.92 -12.83 1.37
CA ASN A 279 9.89 -13.50 2.23
C ASN A 279 9.76 -13.06 3.70
N PHE A 280 9.50 -11.77 3.92
CA PHE A 280 9.25 -11.24 5.26
C PHE A 280 7.93 -11.75 5.86
N ALA A 281 6.88 -11.89 5.05
CA ALA A 281 5.62 -12.47 5.49
C ALA A 281 5.82 -13.92 5.99
N SER A 282 6.56 -14.75 5.24
CA SER A 282 6.93 -16.11 5.68
C SER A 282 7.71 -16.10 6.99
N LEU A 283 8.72 -15.22 7.11
CA LEU A 283 9.51 -15.12 8.33
C LEU A 283 8.66 -14.76 9.57
N LEU A 284 7.75 -13.80 9.43
CA LEU A 284 6.85 -13.40 10.52
C LEU A 284 5.94 -14.54 10.94
N HIS A 285 5.33 -15.21 9.98
CA HIS A 285 4.45 -16.35 10.24
C HIS A 285 5.20 -17.51 10.91
N ASP A 286 6.30 -17.98 10.32
CA ASP A 286 7.01 -19.17 10.75
C ASP A 286 7.75 -19.00 12.09
N LYS A 287 8.24 -17.78 12.37
CA LYS A 287 9.07 -17.53 13.55
C LYS A 287 8.31 -16.91 14.72
N TYR A 288 7.30 -16.11 14.44
CA TYR A 288 6.61 -15.33 15.48
C TYR A 288 5.12 -15.61 15.60
N GLY A 289 4.54 -16.38 14.70
CA GLY A 289 3.09 -16.67 14.65
C GLY A 289 2.25 -15.40 14.39
N THR A 290 2.87 -14.35 13.83
CA THR A 290 2.25 -13.07 13.50
C THR A 290 2.17 -12.96 11.98
N HIS A 291 1.06 -12.50 11.42
CA HIS A 291 0.93 -12.36 9.98
C HIS A 291 1.25 -10.95 9.51
N LEU A 292 1.86 -10.84 8.33
CA LEU A 292 2.10 -9.55 7.69
C LEU A 292 0.81 -9.02 7.06
N PHE A 293 0.52 -7.75 7.31
CA PHE A 293 -0.49 -6.98 6.60
C PHE A 293 0.17 -5.72 6.02
N VAL A 294 0.03 -5.46 4.72
CA VAL A 294 0.45 -4.18 4.15
C VAL A 294 -0.64 -3.16 4.44
N ALA A 295 -0.47 -2.39 5.53
CA ALA A 295 -1.47 -1.44 6.02
C ALA A 295 -1.63 -0.24 5.10
N GLU A 296 -0.52 0.16 4.45
CA GLU A 296 -0.50 1.25 3.50
C GLU A 296 0.43 0.95 2.35
N THR A 297 -0.02 1.22 1.14
CA THR A 297 0.78 1.16 -0.09
C THR A 297 0.15 2.00 -1.18
N SER A 298 0.92 2.39 -2.19
CA SER A 298 0.44 2.92 -3.45
C SER A 298 1.55 2.93 -4.51
N GLN A 299 1.16 3.07 -5.77
CA GLN A 299 2.03 3.32 -6.92
C GLN A 299 1.46 4.47 -7.74
N ILE A 300 2.31 5.29 -8.32
CA ILE A 300 1.86 6.38 -9.19
C ILE A 300 1.40 5.85 -10.55
N TRP A 301 0.31 6.43 -11.08
CA TRP A 301 -0.14 6.20 -12.46
C TRP A 301 0.38 7.29 -13.41
N THR A 302 0.79 8.45 -12.88
CA THR A 302 1.34 9.58 -13.66
C THR A 302 2.31 10.42 -12.81
N ARG A 303 3.12 11.25 -13.45
CA ARG A 303 3.90 12.32 -12.82
C ARG A 303 3.30 13.70 -13.05
N ALA A 304 2.19 13.79 -13.77
CA ALA A 304 1.49 15.04 -13.98
C ALA A 304 0.79 15.51 -12.69
N TRP A 305 0.40 16.78 -12.66
CA TRP A 305 -0.28 17.44 -11.55
C TRP A 305 -1.56 18.10 -12.06
N ASN A 306 -2.60 18.08 -11.24
CA ASN A 306 -3.88 18.72 -11.53
C ASN A 306 -4.16 19.94 -10.66
N ASP A 307 -3.48 20.07 -9.52
CA ASP A 307 -3.63 21.20 -8.62
C ASP A 307 -2.29 21.79 -8.18
N ASN A 308 -2.30 22.74 -7.22
CA ASN A 308 -1.10 23.40 -6.74
C ASN A 308 -0.45 22.72 -5.52
N ASN A 309 -1.02 21.61 -5.07
CA ASN A 309 -0.49 20.84 -3.95
C ASN A 309 0.49 19.80 -4.48
N HIS A 310 1.73 19.84 -3.96
CA HIS A 310 2.80 18.99 -4.46
C HIS A 310 2.51 17.50 -4.17
N ASN A 311 2.52 16.68 -5.21
CA ASN A 311 2.41 15.23 -5.05
C ASN A 311 3.60 14.68 -4.26
N LEU A 312 3.32 13.81 -3.27
CA LEU A 312 4.34 13.21 -2.41
C LEU A 312 5.08 12.07 -3.11
N MET A 313 4.44 11.40 -4.07
CA MET A 313 5.02 10.27 -4.77
C MET A 313 5.50 10.65 -6.17
N SER A 314 6.67 10.14 -6.55
CA SER A 314 7.28 10.35 -7.88
C SER A 314 8.06 9.14 -8.40
N LYS A 315 8.40 8.17 -7.52
CA LYS A 315 9.16 6.97 -7.87
C LYS A 315 8.26 5.80 -8.25
N MET A 316 8.75 5.00 -9.20
CA MET A 316 8.24 3.66 -9.48
C MET A 316 8.88 2.62 -8.55
N CYS A 317 8.21 1.50 -8.32
CA CYS A 317 8.77 0.38 -7.59
C CYS A 317 10.02 -0.17 -8.31
N ALA A 318 10.99 -0.62 -7.53
CA ALA A 318 12.17 -1.31 -8.07
C ALA A 318 11.75 -2.51 -8.94
N GLY A 319 12.40 -2.67 -10.09
CA GLY A 319 12.07 -3.71 -11.06
C GLY A 319 11.00 -3.33 -12.09
N TYR A 320 10.30 -2.20 -11.91
CA TYR A 320 9.39 -1.66 -12.91
C TYR A 320 10.10 -0.69 -13.85
N PRO A 321 9.64 -0.58 -15.12
CA PRO A 321 10.05 0.52 -15.99
C PRO A 321 9.77 1.87 -15.34
N ASP A 322 10.65 2.85 -15.53
CA ASP A 322 10.45 4.21 -14.99
C ASP A 322 9.44 5.04 -15.81
N VAL A 323 8.31 4.43 -16.12
CA VAL A 323 7.21 4.98 -16.93
C VAL A 323 5.90 4.70 -16.19
N PRO A 324 5.36 5.66 -15.41
CA PRO A 324 4.12 5.46 -14.68
C PRO A 324 2.94 5.22 -15.62
N SER A 325 2.05 4.33 -15.24
CA SER A 325 0.77 4.07 -15.93
C SER A 325 -0.25 3.44 -14.98
N PRO A 326 -1.54 3.50 -15.28
CA PRO A 326 -2.56 2.76 -14.53
C PRO A 326 -2.29 1.24 -14.51
N GLN A 327 -1.80 0.68 -15.61
CA GLN A 327 -1.44 -0.73 -15.70
C GLN A 327 -0.32 -1.11 -14.72
N PHE A 328 0.76 -0.33 -14.64
CA PHE A 328 1.83 -0.62 -13.68
C PHE A 328 1.42 -0.36 -12.23
N GLN A 329 0.47 0.52 -11.98
CA GLN A 329 -0.16 0.65 -10.67
C GLN A 329 -0.90 -0.65 -10.31
N LYS A 330 -1.66 -1.22 -11.23
CA LYS A 330 -2.35 -2.51 -11.05
C LYS A 330 -1.37 -3.66 -10.86
N ASP A 331 -0.35 -3.75 -11.70
CA ASP A 331 0.66 -4.80 -11.63
C ASP A 331 1.33 -4.83 -10.25
N TYR A 332 1.72 -3.66 -9.76
CA TYR A 332 2.34 -3.51 -8.43
C TYR A 332 1.45 -4.03 -7.30
N VAL A 333 0.17 -3.63 -7.27
CA VAL A 333 -0.77 -4.08 -6.23
C VAL A 333 -1.07 -5.57 -6.37
N THR A 334 -1.15 -6.08 -7.61
CA THR A 334 -1.35 -7.53 -7.85
C THR A 334 -0.14 -8.34 -7.37
N GLU A 335 1.09 -7.87 -7.60
CA GLU A 335 2.29 -8.55 -7.10
C GLU A 335 2.37 -8.56 -5.56
N ILE A 336 1.96 -7.47 -4.89
CA ILE A 336 1.84 -7.45 -3.42
C ILE A 336 0.83 -8.50 -2.96
N LYS A 337 -0.36 -8.54 -3.59
CA LYS A 337 -1.40 -9.55 -3.29
C LYS A 337 -0.83 -10.96 -3.40
N GLU A 338 -0.20 -11.29 -4.53
CA GLU A 338 0.38 -12.61 -4.77
C GLU A 338 1.51 -12.94 -3.77
N ALA A 339 2.40 -11.98 -3.51
CA ALA A 339 3.49 -12.15 -2.56
C ALA A 339 2.97 -12.47 -1.16
N LEU A 340 1.95 -11.77 -0.68
CA LEU A 340 1.34 -12.02 0.62
C LEU A 340 0.57 -13.33 0.67
N MET A 341 -0.29 -13.62 -0.32
CA MET A 341 -1.09 -14.85 -0.37
C MET A 341 -0.21 -16.11 -0.40
N ASN A 342 0.87 -16.09 -1.16
CA ASN A 342 1.77 -17.24 -1.31
C ASN A 342 2.68 -17.46 -0.10
N ASN A 343 2.79 -16.49 0.80
CA ASN A 343 3.76 -16.48 1.90
C ASN A 343 3.12 -16.29 3.28
N GLY A 344 1.82 -16.56 3.44
CA GLY A 344 1.16 -16.52 4.74
C GLY A 344 0.86 -15.10 5.26
N GLY A 345 0.86 -14.10 4.38
CA GLY A 345 0.38 -12.75 4.70
C GLY A 345 -1.14 -12.71 4.87
N ALA A 346 -1.63 -11.75 5.63
CA ALA A 346 -3.05 -11.62 5.96
C ALA A 346 -3.83 -10.67 5.04
N GLY A 347 -3.14 -9.77 4.30
CA GLY A 347 -3.83 -8.85 3.41
C GLY A 347 -3.10 -7.54 3.16
N PHE A 348 -3.77 -6.63 2.47
CA PHE A 348 -3.26 -5.29 2.16
C PHE A 348 -4.38 -4.26 2.06
N SER A 349 -3.99 -2.99 2.19
CA SER A 349 -4.82 -1.80 1.97
C SER A 349 -4.04 -0.78 1.12
N VAL A 350 -4.63 -0.36 -0.01
CA VAL A 350 -4.09 0.78 -0.78
C VAL A 350 -4.49 2.06 -0.06
N TRP A 351 -3.51 2.94 0.21
CA TRP A 351 -3.75 4.13 0.99
C TRP A 351 -4.38 5.23 0.13
N GLU A 352 -5.54 5.72 0.56
CA GLU A 352 -6.31 6.86 0.03
C GLU A 352 -6.41 6.92 -1.51
N PRO A 353 -6.76 5.81 -2.21
CA PRO A 353 -6.80 5.81 -3.67
C PRO A 353 -7.99 6.60 -4.24
N PHE A 354 -8.81 7.20 -3.39
CA PHE A 354 -9.92 8.10 -3.70
C PHE A 354 -9.62 9.56 -3.33
N TRP A 355 -8.41 9.88 -2.85
CA TRP A 355 -8.05 11.27 -2.52
C TRP A 355 -7.68 12.06 -3.77
N VAL A 356 -8.68 12.35 -4.58
CA VAL A 356 -8.58 13.17 -5.80
C VAL A 356 -8.43 14.66 -5.46
N SER A 357 -8.05 15.47 -6.42
CA SER A 357 -8.03 16.93 -6.29
C SER A 357 -9.39 17.50 -5.94
N ALA A 358 -9.43 18.35 -4.94
CA ALA A 358 -10.64 19.06 -4.50
C ALA A 358 -10.29 20.48 -4.04
N SER A 359 -11.29 21.34 -3.95
CA SER A 359 -11.12 22.72 -3.49
C SER A 359 -11.05 22.85 -1.95
N ASN A 360 -11.26 21.76 -1.22
CA ASN A 360 -11.19 21.75 0.24
C ASN A 360 -9.75 21.99 0.73
N LYS A 361 -9.66 22.60 1.90
CA LYS A 361 -8.38 22.86 2.57
C LYS A 361 -8.13 21.80 3.61
N THR A 362 -7.07 21.05 3.42
CA THR A 362 -6.50 20.12 4.42
C THR A 362 -5.38 20.78 5.22
N LEU A 363 -4.74 20.07 6.15
CA LEU A 363 -3.50 20.55 6.80
C LEU A 363 -2.35 20.77 5.80
N TRP A 364 -2.38 20.08 4.68
CA TRP A 364 -1.34 20.10 3.62
C TRP A 364 -1.53 21.27 2.64
N GLY A 365 -2.71 21.89 2.61
CA GLY A 365 -3.05 22.93 1.66
C GLY A 365 -4.43 22.73 1.03
N VAL A 366 -4.63 23.31 -0.14
CA VAL A 366 -5.83 23.13 -0.97
C VAL A 366 -5.48 22.14 -2.07
N GLY A 367 -6.29 21.11 -2.26
CA GLY A 367 -6.06 20.05 -3.23
C GLY A 367 -5.58 18.73 -2.61
N SER A 368 -5.00 17.87 -3.44
CA SER A 368 -4.50 16.55 -3.05
C SER A 368 -2.98 16.42 -3.27
N ASN A 369 -2.26 15.97 -2.24
CA ASN A 369 -0.86 15.55 -2.40
C ASN A 369 -0.73 14.15 -3.00
N TRP A 370 -1.84 13.51 -3.38
CA TRP A 370 -1.93 12.08 -3.71
C TRP A 370 -2.63 11.80 -5.04
N GLU A 371 -3.07 12.84 -5.76
CA GLU A 371 -3.89 12.73 -6.96
C GLU A 371 -3.26 11.86 -8.07
N ASN A 372 -1.93 11.80 -8.12
CA ASN A 372 -1.18 10.98 -9.07
C ASN A 372 -1.04 9.51 -8.66
N ALA A 373 -1.57 9.12 -7.50
CA ALA A 373 -1.53 7.77 -6.95
C ALA A 373 -2.95 7.20 -6.67
N THR A 374 -3.98 7.92 -7.09
CA THR A 374 -5.40 7.50 -7.00
C THR A 374 -5.76 6.48 -8.08
N PHE A 375 -6.96 5.91 -7.98
CA PHE A 375 -7.55 5.06 -9.04
C PHE A 375 -8.26 5.87 -10.14
N PHE A 376 -8.23 7.19 -10.07
CA PHE A 376 -9.00 8.11 -10.91
C PHE A 376 -8.10 9.06 -11.67
N ASP A 377 -8.57 9.46 -12.86
CA ASP A 377 -7.97 10.55 -13.61
C ASP A 377 -8.25 11.92 -12.95
N PHE A 378 -7.70 12.98 -13.52
CA PHE A 378 -7.87 14.35 -13.02
C PHE A 378 -9.28 14.93 -13.22
N ASN A 379 -10.19 14.21 -13.85
CA ASN A 379 -11.61 14.52 -13.97
C ASN A 379 -12.47 13.61 -13.08
N ASN A 380 -11.85 12.87 -12.17
CA ASN A 380 -12.47 11.91 -11.25
C ASN A 380 -13.17 10.73 -11.96
N ASN A 381 -12.77 10.41 -13.19
CA ASN A 381 -13.21 9.18 -13.85
C ASN A 381 -12.30 8.04 -13.43
N LEU A 382 -12.89 6.88 -13.16
CA LEU A 382 -12.13 5.67 -12.87
C LEU A 382 -11.21 5.36 -14.06
N LEU A 383 -9.91 5.27 -13.80
CA LEU A 383 -8.91 4.93 -14.81
C LEU A 383 -9.08 3.48 -15.29
N PRO A 384 -9.04 3.23 -16.59
CA PRO A 384 -8.93 1.87 -17.11
C PRO A 384 -7.62 1.26 -16.62
N HIS A 385 -7.66 -0.03 -16.26
CA HIS A 385 -6.49 -0.77 -15.77
C HIS A 385 -5.83 -0.21 -14.50
N SER A 386 -6.54 0.60 -13.72
CA SER A 386 -6.02 1.05 -12.41
C SER A 386 -5.98 -0.08 -11.39
N ALA A 387 -5.27 0.16 -10.28
CA ALA A 387 -5.05 -0.86 -9.26
C ALA A 387 -6.33 -1.36 -8.57
N ILE A 388 -7.49 -0.74 -8.76
CA ILE A 388 -8.77 -1.28 -8.30
C ILE A 388 -9.07 -2.66 -8.92
N GLU A 389 -8.57 -2.92 -10.12
CA GLU A 389 -8.73 -4.22 -10.80
C GLU A 389 -7.89 -5.33 -10.14
N ALA A 390 -6.92 -5.00 -9.29
CA ALA A 390 -6.11 -5.98 -8.56
C ALA A 390 -6.90 -6.75 -7.47
N TYR A 391 -8.02 -6.20 -7.00
CA TYR A 391 -8.87 -6.88 -6.00
C TYR A 391 -9.59 -8.13 -6.55
N GLY A 392 -9.82 -8.20 -7.86
CA GLY A 392 -10.44 -9.35 -8.50
C GLY A 392 -9.49 -10.56 -8.62
N ASP A 393 -10.06 -11.73 -8.84
CA ASP A 393 -9.32 -12.99 -9.05
C ASP A 393 -9.18 -13.33 -10.54
N TYR A 394 -9.36 -12.37 -11.42
CA TYR A 394 -9.39 -12.53 -12.88
C TYR A 394 -8.11 -12.07 -13.57
N ASN A 395 -7.10 -11.65 -12.82
CA ASN A 395 -5.81 -11.25 -13.37
C ASN A 395 -4.95 -12.45 -13.74
N VAL A 396 -4.31 -12.37 -14.91
CA VAL A 396 -3.38 -13.36 -15.45
C VAL A 396 -2.03 -12.68 -15.64
N LYS A 397 -0.95 -13.26 -15.12
CA LYS A 397 0.41 -12.79 -15.38
C LYS A 397 0.76 -13.07 -16.84
N VAL A 398 1.00 -12.03 -17.62
CA VAL A 398 1.34 -12.13 -19.04
C VAL A 398 2.78 -11.71 -19.26
N THR A 399 3.56 -12.57 -19.88
CA THR A 399 4.91 -12.26 -20.33
C THR A 399 4.90 -11.98 -21.83
N PHE A 400 5.09 -10.72 -22.22
CA PHE A 400 5.43 -10.37 -23.61
C PHE A 400 6.92 -10.62 -23.81
N GLU A 401 7.27 -11.40 -24.83
CA GLU A 401 8.66 -11.75 -25.13
C GLU A 401 8.94 -11.54 -26.61
N VAL A 402 10.09 -10.94 -26.93
CA VAL A 402 10.53 -10.74 -28.31
C VAL A 402 11.99 -11.14 -28.48
N ASP A 403 12.30 -11.85 -29.58
CA ASP A 403 13.67 -12.11 -29.97
C ASP A 403 14.10 -11.13 -31.08
N MET A 404 15.09 -10.31 -30.73
CA MET A 404 15.64 -9.23 -31.60
C MET A 404 16.80 -9.68 -32.47
N TYR A 405 17.08 -10.99 -32.61
CA TYR A 405 18.27 -11.51 -33.29
C TYR A 405 18.45 -11.01 -34.75
N LYS A 406 17.35 -10.67 -35.43
CA LYS A 406 17.38 -10.15 -36.81
C LYS A 406 17.77 -8.67 -36.90
N VAL A 407 17.60 -7.91 -35.83
CA VAL A 407 17.88 -6.47 -35.79
C VAL A 407 19.34 -6.21 -35.42
N GLY A 408 19.97 -7.17 -34.75
CA GLY A 408 21.35 -7.10 -34.31
C GLY A 408 21.51 -6.94 -32.78
N SER A 409 22.70 -7.24 -32.32
CA SER A 409 23.01 -7.28 -30.87
C SER A 409 22.98 -5.92 -30.16
N SER A 410 22.91 -4.82 -30.90
CA SER A 410 22.80 -3.47 -30.33
C SER A 410 21.36 -2.97 -30.18
N ALA A 411 20.38 -3.68 -30.76
CA ALA A 411 18.97 -3.33 -30.63
C ALA A 411 18.48 -3.66 -29.24
N LYS A 412 17.60 -2.79 -28.69
CA LYS A 412 16.89 -3.02 -27.44
C LYS A 412 15.44 -3.34 -27.74
N GLY A 413 14.83 -4.23 -26.97
CA GLY A 413 13.41 -4.55 -27.10
C GLY A 413 12.55 -3.51 -26.38
N TYR A 414 11.52 -3.06 -27.06
CA TYR A 414 10.45 -2.23 -26.50
C TYR A 414 9.09 -2.80 -26.88
N VAL A 415 8.07 -2.48 -26.11
CA VAL A 415 6.68 -2.85 -26.40
C VAL A 415 5.77 -1.65 -26.15
N THR A 416 4.71 -1.56 -26.93
CA THR A 416 3.62 -0.60 -26.75
C THR A 416 2.30 -1.27 -27.10
N GLY A 417 1.20 -0.80 -26.54
CA GLY A 417 -0.12 -1.36 -26.81
C GLY A 417 -1.17 -0.68 -25.93
N ASP A 418 -2.41 -1.12 -26.03
CA ASP A 418 -3.50 -0.59 -25.23
C ASP A 418 -3.28 -0.74 -23.72
N PHE A 419 -2.59 -1.78 -23.28
CA PHE A 419 -2.19 -1.97 -21.89
C PHE A 419 -1.08 -1.02 -21.41
N THR A 420 -0.48 -0.22 -22.31
CA THR A 420 0.56 0.78 -21.95
C THR A 420 0.01 2.20 -21.94
N ASP A 421 -1.32 2.39 -21.93
CA ASP A 421 -1.97 3.69 -21.88
C ASP A 421 -1.52 4.49 -20.65
N ASP A 422 -1.28 5.78 -20.83
CA ASP A 422 -0.80 6.69 -19.79
C ASP A 422 -1.93 7.23 -18.88
N GLY A 423 -3.16 6.77 -19.10
CA GLY A 423 -4.36 7.27 -18.43
C GLY A 423 -5.00 8.49 -19.11
N PHE A 424 -4.38 8.98 -20.20
CA PHE A 424 -4.89 10.09 -21.02
C PHE A 424 -5.22 9.67 -22.47
N GLY A 425 -5.18 8.37 -22.75
CA GLY A 425 -5.46 7.79 -24.06
C GLY A 425 -4.25 7.72 -25.00
N HIS A 426 -3.02 7.80 -24.47
CA HIS A 426 -1.80 7.68 -25.26
C HIS A 426 -1.00 6.43 -24.88
N TRP A 427 -0.71 5.58 -25.84
CA TRP A 427 0.13 4.40 -25.63
C TRP A 427 1.59 4.80 -25.43
N GLN A 428 2.16 4.40 -24.32
CA GLN A 428 3.57 4.62 -23.99
C GLN A 428 4.45 3.54 -24.61
N ILE A 429 5.69 3.88 -24.95
CA ILE A 429 6.70 2.91 -25.42
C ILE A 429 7.50 2.46 -24.19
N ILE A 430 7.33 1.19 -23.82
CA ILE A 430 7.91 0.62 -22.60
C ILE A 430 9.19 -0.15 -22.94
N PRO A 431 10.33 0.16 -22.27
CA PRO A 431 11.54 -0.65 -22.42
C PRO A 431 11.33 -2.03 -21.81
N MET A 432 11.77 -3.06 -22.49
CA MET A 432 11.71 -4.44 -22.02
C MET A 432 13.02 -4.85 -21.33
N HIS A 433 12.94 -5.78 -20.39
CA HIS A 433 14.11 -6.36 -19.74
C HIS A 433 14.82 -7.33 -20.66
N GLN A 434 16.15 -7.27 -20.71
CA GLN A 434 16.97 -8.27 -21.42
C GLN A 434 17.02 -9.56 -20.58
N ALA A 435 16.79 -10.72 -21.21
CA ALA A 435 16.69 -11.99 -20.50
C ALA A 435 18.03 -12.42 -19.82
N ALA A 436 19.15 -12.05 -20.44
CA ALA A 436 20.50 -12.19 -19.88
C ALA A 436 21.42 -11.20 -20.61
N GLU A 437 22.55 -10.85 -20.00
CA GLU A 437 23.57 -10.01 -20.64
C GLU A 437 23.99 -10.60 -22.00
N GLY A 438 23.94 -9.80 -23.07
CA GLY A 438 24.24 -10.22 -24.44
C GLY A 438 23.14 -11.04 -25.13
N SER A 439 22.02 -11.34 -24.48
CA SER A 439 20.87 -12.01 -25.09
C SER A 439 20.18 -11.11 -26.09
N THR A 440 19.65 -11.69 -27.18
CA THR A 440 18.74 -11.01 -28.11
C THR A 440 17.28 -11.06 -27.65
N GLN A 441 16.99 -11.80 -26.58
CA GLN A 441 15.66 -11.95 -26.02
C GLN A 441 15.36 -10.87 -24.98
N TYR A 442 14.18 -10.25 -25.12
CA TYR A 442 13.65 -9.23 -24.23
C TYR A 442 12.27 -9.62 -23.76
N TYR A 443 11.91 -9.26 -22.53
CA TYR A 443 10.59 -9.54 -21.96
C TYR A 443 10.05 -8.38 -21.13
N LEU A 444 8.70 -8.32 -21.04
CA LEU A 444 7.95 -7.51 -20.09
C LEU A 444 6.89 -8.39 -19.43
N ASN A 445 6.83 -8.36 -18.11
CA ASN A 445 5.73 -8.96 -17.36
C ASN A 445 4.70 -7.89 -17.01
N THR A 446 3.42 -8.24 -17.13
CA THR A 446 2.28 -7.40 -16.75
C THR A 446 1.11 -8.30 -16.33
N TYR A 447 0.08 -7.73 -15.70
CA TYR A 447 -1.13 -8.47 -15.34
C TYR A 447 -2.33 -7.97 -16.14
N LEU A 448 -2.88 -8.83 -16.98
CA LEU A 448 -4.05 -8.53 -17.81
C LEU A 448 -5.27 -9.31 -17.31
N CYS A 449 -6.45 -8.74 -17.51
CA CYS A 449 -7.67 -9.42 -17.10
C CYS A 449 -7.95 -10.65 -17.98
N ARG A 450 -8.47 -11.70 -17.37
CA ARG A 450 -8.94 -12.89 -18.11
C ARG A 450 -10.01 -12.46 -19.12
N ASN A 451 -9.92 -12.98 -20.33
CA ASN A 451 -10.71 -12.62 -21.50
C ASN A 451 -10.43 -11.21 -22.09
N GLN A 452 -9.47 -10.45 -21.56
CA GLN A 452 -9.05 -9.19 -22.18
C GLN A 452 -8.48 -9.45 -23.56
N THR A 453 -8.82 -8.58 -24.49
CA THR A 453 -8.29 -8.55 -25.87
C THR A 453 -7.71 -7.18 -26.14
N GLY A 454 -6.70 -7.12 -26.97
CA GLY A 454 -6.12 -5.83 -27.33
C GLY A 454 -5.07 -5.92 -28.42
N LYS A 455 -4.39 -4.80 -28.66
CA LYS A 455 -3.37 -4.63 -29.69
C LYS A 455 -2.04 -4.21 -29.08
N PHE A 456 -0.94 -4.63 -29.71
CA PHE A 456 0.39 -4.24 -29.31
C PHE A 456 1.37 -4.25 -30.50
N TYR A 457 2.55 -3.64 -30.29
CA TYR A 457 3.69 -3.67 -31.20
C TYR A 457 4.97 -3.90 -30.41
N PHE A 458 5.92 -4.61 -31.02
CA PHE A 458 7.30 -4.57 -30.58
C PHE A 458 8.06 -3.48 -31.37
N LEU A 459 9.06 -2.87 -30.73
CA LEU A 459 9.89 -1.82 -31.30
C LEU A 459 11.36 -2.13 -31.02
N SER A 460 12.24 -1.66 -31.92
CA SER A 460 13.69 -1.84 -31.80
C SER A 460 14.42 -0.65 -31.16
N ASP A 461 13.69 0.43 -30.88
CA ASP A 461 14.13 1.59 -30.10
C ASP A 461 12.90 2.32 -29.49
N SER A 462 13.12 3.43 -28.81
CA SER A 462 12.07 4.21 -28.12
C SER A 462 11.26 5.13 -29.05
N THR A 463 11.23 4.88 -30.36
CA THR A 463 10.49 5.71 -31.31
C THR A 463 9.39 4.94 -32.06
N TRP A 464 8.27 5.59 -32.36
CA TRP A 464 7.16 4.99 -33.10
C TRP A 464 7.55 4.51 -34.48
N SER A 465 8.59 5.07 -35.09
CA SER A 465 9.11 4.66 -36.42
C SER A 465 9.84 3.33 -36.38
N SER A 466 10.28 2.86 -35.23
CA SER A 466 11.01 1.60 -35.07
C SER A 466 10.10 0.38 -34.85
N ARG A 467 8.78 0.54 -35.01
CA ARG A 467 7.84 -0.59 -34.95
C ARG A 467 8.21 -1.65 -35.98
N GLU A 468 8.05 -2.89 -35.57
CA GLU A 468 8.33 -4.02 -36.47
C GLU A 468 7.50 -3.98 -37.74
N VAL A 469 8.15 -4.40 -38.84
CA VAL A 469 7.53 -4.56 -40.13
C VAL A 469 7.35 -6.05 -40.40
N ILE A 470 6.09 -6.47 -40.58
CA ILE A 470 5.72 -7.85 -40.89
C ILE A 470 5.21 -7.90 -42.33
N ASN A 471 5.83 -8.76 -43.16
CA ASN A 471 5.46 -8.89 -44.57
C ASN A 471 5.44 -7.55 -45.35
N GLY A 472 6.38 -6.64 -45.05
CA GLY A 472 6.53 -5.36 -45.75
C GLY A 472 5.67 -4.21 -45.25
N SER A 473 4.89 -4.39 -44.20
CA SER A 473 4.08 -3.33 -43.56
C SER A 473 4.07 -3.42 -42.05
N VAL A 474 3.81 -2.28 -41.36
CA VAL A 474 3.50 -2.27 -39.95
C VAL A 474 2.11 -2.88 -39.75
N GLN A 475 2.01 -3.92 -38.94
CA GLN A 475 0.77 -4.64 -38.67
C GLN A 475 0.48 -4.66 -37.19
N ASP A 476 -0.81 -4.56 -36.81
CA ASP A 476 -1.25 -4.76 -35.46
C ASP A 476 -1.02 -6.22 -35.03
N ARG A 477 -0.34 -6.42 -33.93
CA ARG A 477 -0.43 -7.69 -33.16
C ARG A 477 -1.60 -7.61 -32.20
N CYS A 478 -2.36 -8.70 -32.12
CA CYS A 478 -3.46 -8.80 -31.20
C CYS A 478 -3.12 -9.83 -30.11
N TYR A 479 -3.65 -9.61 -28.91
CA TYR A 479 -3.66 -10.59 -27.84
C TYR A 479 -5.09 -10.90 -27.40
N HIS A 480 -5.27 -12.09 -26.86
CA HIS A 480 -6.49 -12.52 -26.19
C HIS A 480 -6.08 -13.40 -25.00
N ILE A 481 -6.42 -12.98 -23.79
CA ILE A 481 -6.09 -13.67 -22.54
C ILE A 481 -7.13 -14.75 -22.28
N ASN A 482 -7.01 -15.89 -22.93
CA ASN A 482 -7.98 -16.97 -22.93
C ASN A 482 -7.49 -18.23 -22.20
N THR A 483 -6.51 -18.11 -21.31
CA THR A 483 -5.98 -19.21 -20.53
C THR A 483 -6.81 -19.48 -19.27
N ALA A 484 -6.88 -20.74 -18.86
CA ALA A 484 -7.37 -21.14 -17.53
C ALA A 484 -6.30 -20.98 -16.43
N ASP A 485 -5.02 -20.95 -16.84
CA ASP A 485 -3.88 -20.77 -15.96
C ASP A 485 -3.79 -19.32 -15.45
N ASN A 486 -3.03 -19.10 -14.38
CA ASN A 486 -2.77 -17.76 -13.86
C ASN A 486 -1.58 -17.07 -14.56
N TRP A 487 -1.08 -17.66 -15.63
CA TRP A 487 -0.02 -17.08 -16.45
C TRP A 487 -0.20 -17.41 -17.93
N MET A 488 0.37 -16.54 -18.78
CA MET A 488 0.40 -16.70 -20.23
C MET A 488 1.68 -16.08 -20.80
N LYS A 489 2.25 -16.69 -21.85
CA LYS A 489 3.40 -16.14 -22.56
C LYS A 489 2.99 -15.78 -24.00
N ILE A 490 3.33 -14.57 -24.42
CA ILE A 490 3.18 -14.08 -25.79
C ILE A 490 4.58 -13.86 -26.35
N ALA A 491 5.14 -14.87 -27.00
CA ALA A 491 6.50 -14.85 -27.54
C ALA A 491 6.48 -14.70 -29.06
N LYS A 492 7.32 -13.81 -29.62
CA LYS A 492 7.47 -13.57 -31.04
C LYS A 492 8.93 -13.29 -31.42
N ASP A 493 9.27 -13.59 -32.65
CA ASP A 493 10.48 -13.05 -33.27
C ASP A 493 10.17 -11.68 -33.90
N PHE A 494 11.04 -10.70 -33.70
CA PHE A 494 10.85 -9.36 -34.28
C PHE A 494 10.77 -9.42 -35.83
N GLY A 495 9.74 -8.80 -36.37
CA GLY A 495 9.49 -8.77 -37.81
C GLY A 495 9.01 -10.10 -38.42
N LYS A 496 8.56 -11.08 -37.59
CA LYS A 496 7.88 -12.30 -38.06
C LYS A 496 6.44 -12.36 -37.51
N GLN A 497 5.57 -13.04 -38.25
CA GLN A 497 4.17 -13.29 -37.86
C GLN A 497 4.05 -14.18 -36.63
#